data_9c48a385f7e55d8dea2ac7714b2dad57
#
_entry.id   9c48a385f7e55d8dea2ac7714b2dad57
#
_cell.length_a   1.000
_cell.length_b   1.000
_cell.length_c   1.000
_cell.angle_alpha   90.00
_cell.angle_beta   90.00
_cell.angle_gamma   90.00
#
_symmetry.space_group_name_H-M   'P 1'
#
loop_
_entity.id
_entity.type
_entity.pdbx_description
1 polymer ?
#
loop_
_entity_poly.entity_id
_entity_poly.type
_entity_poly.pdbx_seq_one_letter_code
_entity_poly.pdbx_strand_id
1 'polypeptide(L)'
;MLTIQGRLNDTAIKAGINKEGRLVVIRKYEESDERDWLRCRVISFLDCSYYNDVFTKRELYENDSICLVAEDDGKIIGLLDVEIETKAGDLCVAEKQRGAVIWHLAVLPEYRRNHVADFLWNEAKKQLLQKKVKYCEVWTQEDEAANRWYLVQGFRNIKEKNWLRCYARPSEADWFLNRENVGKIYGVEEMIFEVTPSRREEIAEYCYRIDEVRLYAVEVDSFL
;
A
#
# COMPACT_ATOMS: atom_id res chain seq x y z
N MET A 1 10.39 -38.06 -16.07
CA MET A 1 10.87 -36.76 -16.60
C MET A 1 9.63 -36.09 -17.21
N LEU A 2 8.84 -35.37 -16.40
CA LEU A 2 7.65 -34.65 -16.85
C LEU A 2 8.08 -33.22 -17.11
N THR A 3 8.04 -32.85 -18.36
CA THR A 3 8.36 -31.50 -18.85
C THR A 3 7.27 -30.55 -18.37
N ILE A 4 7.61 -29.65 -17.39
CA ILE A 4 6.78 -28.52 -17.01
C ILE A 4 6.93 -27.46 -18.09
N GLN A 5 6.25 -27.66 -19.21
CA GLN A 5 6.04 -26.67 -20.27
C GLN A 5 4.58 -26.23 -20.22
N GLY A 6 4.17 -25.65 -19.07
CA GLY A 6 2.91 -24.98 -18.88
C GLY A 6 3.11 -23.49 -19.02
N ARG A 7 2.76 -22.92 -20.16
CA ARG A 7 2.42 -21.52 -20.46
C ARG A 7 3.10 -20.47 -19.52
N LEU A 8 4.34 -20.14 -19.80
CA LEU A 8 4.81 -18.79 -19.53
C LEU A 8 4.05 -17.91 -20.54
N ASN A 9 3.02 -17.23 -20.08
CA ASN A 9 2.35 -16.20 -20.86
C ASN A 9 3.40 -15.17 -21.25
N ASP A 10 3.30 -14.57 -22.45
CA ASP A 10 4.18 -13.49 -22.96
C ASP A 10 4.21 -12.25 -22.02
N THR A 11 3.42 -12.25 -20.95
CA THR A 11 3.30 -11.19 -19.94
C THR A 11 4.19 -11.41 -18.70
N ALA A 12 4.88 -12.56 -18.55
CA ALA A 12 5.78 -12.80 -17.42
C ALA A 12 7.03 -11.92 -17.53
N ILE A 13 7.16 -10.98 -16.61
CA ILE A 13 8.27 -10.01 -16.62
C ILE A 13 9.49 -10.59 -15.91
N LYS A 14 9.28 -11.36 -14.82
CA LYS A 14 10.33 -11.99 -14.03
C LYS A 14 9.80 -13.19 -13.25
N ALA A 15 10.65 -14.17 -13.06
CA ALA A 15 10.40 -15.27 -12.14
C ALA A 15 11.45 -15.25 -11.00
N GLY A 16 11.00 -15.55 -9.79
CA GLY A 16 11.83 -15.76 -8.62
C GLY A 16 11.52 -17.12 -8.01
N ILE A 17 12.46 -17.67 -7.25
CA ILE A 17 12.23 -18.90 -6.47
C ILE A 17 12.04 -18.49 -5.02
N ASN A 18 10.92 -18.88 -4.42
CA ASN A 18 10.67 -18.65 -3.01
C ASN A 18 11.52 -19.59 -2.13
N LYS A 19 11.48 -19.43 -0.80
CA LYS A 19 12.24 -20.26 0.14
C LYS A 19 11.90 -21.75 0.09
N GLU A 20 10.71 -22.08 -0.43
CA GLU A 20 10.23 -23.46 -0.57
C GLU A 20 10.59 -24.06 -1.95
N GLY A 21 11.38 -23.35 -2.76
CA GLY A 21 11.79 -23.79 -4.09
C GLY A 21 10.71 -23.67 -5.17
N ARG A 22 9.57 -22.97 -4.90
CA ARG A 22 8.51 -22.74 -5.87
C ARG A 22 8.78 -21.51 -6.72
N LEU A 23 8.41 -21.59 -8.00
CA LEU A 23 8.52 -20.50 -8.94
C LEU A 23 7.41 -19.46 -8.67
N VAL A 24 7.82 -18.23 -8.36
CA VAL A 24 6.92 -17.08 -8.28
C VAL A 24 7.10 -16.24 -9.53
N VAL A 25 6.03 -16.01 -10.27
CA VAL A 25 6.03 -15.19 -11.49
C VAL A 25 5.54 -13.79 -11.15
N ILE A 26 6.33 -12.76 -11.52
CA ILE A 26 5.90 -11.38 -11.46
C ILE A 26 5.45 -10.96 -12.86
N ARG A 27 4.25 -10.46 -12.96
CA ARG A 27 3.68 -9.99 -14.23
C ARG A 27 2.84 -8.73 -14.03
N LYS A 28 2.51 -8.08 -15.14
CA LYS A 28 1.56 -6.97 -15.13
C LYS A 28 0.17 -7.48 -14.74
N TYR A 29 -0.55 -6.64 -13.98
CA TYR A 29 -1.97 -6.83 -13.71
C TYR A 29 -2.78 -6.76 -15.01
N GLU A 30 -3.78 -7.62 -15.14
CA GLU A 30 -4.78 -7.64 -16.22
C GLU A 30 -6.18 -7.51 -15.61
N GLU A 31 -7.17 -6.98 -16.35
CA GLU A 31 -8.54 -6.80 -15.85
C GLU A 31 -9.18 -8.11 -15.36
N SER A 32 -8.81 -9.23 -15.96
CA SER A 32 -9.24 -10.57 -15.51
C SER A 32 -8.77 -10.94 -14.10
N ASP A 33 -7.76 -10.23 -13.57
CA ASP A 33 -7.20 -10.47 -12.23
C ASP A 33 -8.00 -9.78 -11.12
N GLU A 34 -8.94 -8.87 -11.43
CA GLU A 34 -9.56 -8.01 -10.43
C GLU A 34 -10.08 -8.76 -9.22
N ARG A 35 -10.77 -9.88 -9.43
CA ARG A 35 -11.33 -10.69 -8.34
C ARG A 35 -10.24 -11.27 -7.43
N ASP A 36 -9.17 -11.80 -8.00
CA ASP A 36 -8.09 -12.41 -7.23
C ASP A 36 -7.18 -11.35 -6.61
N TRP A 37 -7.02 -10.19 -7.26
CA TRP A 37 -6.39 -9.00 -6.71
C TRP A 37 -7.13 -8.51 -5.45
N LEU A 38 -8.45 -8.32 -5.52
CA LEU A 38 -9.29 -7.94 -4.38
C LEU A 38 -9.19 -8.95 -3.24
N ARG A 39 -9.26 -10.24 -3.54
CA ARG A 39 -9.11 -11.31 -2.55
C ARG A 39 -7.75 -11.27 -1.88
N CYS A 40 -6.67 -11.14 -2.65
CA CYS A 40 -5.31 -11.03 -2.12
C CYS A 40 -5.19 -9.82 -1.19
N ARG A 41 -5.69 -8.64 -1.60
CA ARG A 41 -5.65 -7.42 -0.80
C ARG A 41 -6.42 -7.58 0.52
N VAL A 42 -7.69 -8.01 0.46
CA VAL A 42 -8.54 -8.15 1.64
C VAL A 42 -7.92 -9.13 2.66
N ILE A 43 -7.52 -10.32 2.22
CA ILE A 43 -6.93 -11.33 3.11
C ILE A 43 -5.61 -10.81 3.72
N SER A 44 -4.78 -10.14 2.93
CA SER A 44 -3.51 -9.60 3.42
C SER A 44 -3.68 -8.49 4.45
N PHE A 45 -4.80 -7.76 4.44
CA PHE A 45 -5.03 -6.63 5.34
C PHE A 45 -5.82 -6.98 6.60
N LEU A 46 -6.43 -8.17 6.68
CA LEU A 46 -7.21 -8.59 7.85
C LEU A 46 -6.41 -8.60 9.16
N ASP A 47 -5.12 -8.91 9.10
CA ASP A 47 -4.23 -9.02 10.27
C ASP A 47 -3.37 -7.76 10.49
N CYS A 48 -3.74 -6.62 9.92
CA CYS A 48 -2.95 -5.39 10.01
C CYS A 48 -3.82 -4.17 10.32
N SER A 49 -3.22 -3.00 10.42
CA SER A 49 -3.91 -1.74 10.73
C SER A 49 -4.98 -1.34 9.70
N TYR A 50 -5.03 -1.99 8.54
CA TYR A 50 -5.97 -1.74 7.46
C TYR A 50 -7.15 -2.72 7.40
N TYR A 51 -7.40 -3.50 8.47
CA TYR A 51 -8.42 -4.55 8.50
C TYR A 51 -9.85 -4.10 8.11
N ASN A 52 -10.17 -2.82 8.28
CA ASN A 52 -11.45 -2.21 7.92
C ASN A 52 -11.44 -1.49 6.55
N ASP A 53 -10.31 -1.49 5.85
CA ASP A 53 -10.18 -0.88 4.52
C ASP A 53 -10.49 -1.91 3.43
N VAL A 54 -11.78 -2.18 3.21
CA VAL A 54 -12.26 -3.21 2.28
C VAL A 54 -12.74 -2.58 0.98
N PHE A 55 -12.09 -2.93 -0.12
CA PHE A 55 -12.48 -2.51 -1.46
C PHE A 55 -13.38 -3.55 -2.12
N THR A 56 -14.40 -3.08 -2.83
CA THR A 56 -15.31 -3.90 -3.66
C THR A 56 -14.94 -3.88 -5.13
N LYS A 57 -14.09 -2.93 -5.53
CA LYS A 57 -13.49 -2.80 -6.85
C LYS A 57 -12.06 -2.31 -6.71
N ARG A 58 -11.20 -2.64 -7.68
CA ARG A 58 -9.87 -2.08 -7.75
C ARG A 58 -9.94 -0.60 -8.12
N GLU A 59 -9.04 0.19 -7.56
CA GLU A 59 -8.89 1.61 -7.92
C GLU A 59 -8.36 1.77 -9.34
N LEU A 60 -8.83 2.80 -10.00
CA LEU A 60 -8.31 3.24 -11.30
C LEU A 60 -7.45 4.48 -11.07
N TYR A 61 -6.24 4.47 -11.59
CA TYR A 61 -5.30 5.58 -11.48
C TYR A 61 -5.46 6.53 -12.65
N GLU A 62 -5.42 7.82 -12.37
CA GLU A 62 -5.54 8.86 -13.40
C GLU A 62 -4.22 9.07 -14.16
N ASN A 63 -3.10 8.77 -13.51
CA ASN A 63 -1.77 8.92 -14.07
C ASN A 63 -1.19 7.58 -14.54
N ASP A 64 -0.01 7.66 -15.19
CA ASP A 64 0.75 6.46 -15.56
C ASP A 64 1.04 5.61 -14.32
N SER A 65 0.82 4.32 -14.41
CA SER A 65 0.91 3.43 -13.26
C SER A 65 1.65 2.13 -13.58
N ILE A 66 2.27 1.57 -12.54
CA ILE A 66 2.90 0.25 -12.54
C ILE A 66 2.07 -0.64 -11.65
N CYS A 67 1.30 -1.53 -12.25
CA CYS A 67 0.43 -2.46 -11.55
C CYS A 67 0.95 -3.87 -11.76
N LEU A 68 1.44 -4.50 -10.70
CA LEU A 68 2.08 -5.81 -10.72
C LEU A 68 1.34 -6.80 -9.83
N VAL A 69 1.33 -8.05 -10.25
CA VAL A 69 0.89 -9.18 -9.44
C VAL A 69 2.00 -10.22 -9.34
N ALA A 70 2.08 -10.88 -8.20
CA ALA A 70 2.88 -12.07 -7.99
C ALA A 70 1.98 -13.29 -8.05
N GLU A 71 2.33 -14.24 -8.88
CA GLU A 71 1.57 -15.47 -9.14
C GLU A 71 2.36 -16.71 -8.77
N ASP A 72 1.71 -17.64 -8.08
CA ASP A 72 2.19 -19.01 -7.79
C ASP A 72 1.10 -19.99 -8.24
N ASP A 73 1.39 -20.82 -9.24
CA ASP A 73 0.48 -21.82 -9.80
C ASP A 73 -0.92 -21.29 -10.14
N GLY A 74 -0.97 -20.16 -10.86
CA GLY A 74 -2.21 -19.51 -11.30
C GLY A 74 -2.96 -18.75 -10.22
N LYS A 75 -2.43 -18.62 -9.00
CA LYS A 75 -3.03 -17.90 -7.88
C LYS A 75 -2.27 -16.59 -7.66
N ILE A 76 -2.96 -15.46 -7.55
CA ILE A 76 -2.36 -14.21 -7.11
C ILE A 76 -2.07 -14.29 -5.61
N ILE A 77 -0.79 -14.21 -5.26
CA ILE A 77 -0.25 -14.32 -3.90
C ILE A 77 0.31 -13.01 -3.36
N GLY A 78 0.46 -12.01 -4.23
CA GLY A 78 0.89 -10.66 -3.88
C GLY A 78 0.57 -9.67 -4.98
N LEU A 79 0.58 -8.40 -4.63
CA LEU A 79 0.29 -7.29 -5.54
C LEU A 79 1.08 -6.05 -5.15
N LEU A 80 1.34 -5.19 -6.15
CA LEU A 80 1.95 -3.88 -5.97
C LEU A 80 1.40 -2.93 -7.02
N ASP A 81 0.80 -1.83 -6.56
CA ASP A 81 0.33 -0.74 -7.40
C ASP A 81 1.08 0.55 -7.07
N VAL A 82 1.68 1.15 -8.08
CA VAL A 82 2.44 2.39 -8.00
C VAL A 82 1.91 3.36 -9.04
N GLU A 83 1.54 4.56 -8.64
CA GLU A 83 1.13 5.65 -9.53
C GLU A 83 2.26 6.67 -9.63
N ILE A 84 2.51 7.16 -10.85
CA ILE A 84 3.60 8.08 -11.16
C ILE A 84 2.99 9.46 -11.43
N GLU A 85 3.33 10.45 -10.62
CA GLU A 85 2.80 11.79 -10.84
C GLU A 85 3.20 12.37 -12.20
N THR A 86 2.29 13.13 -12.81
CA THR A 86 2.55 13.79 -14.09
C THR A 86 3.49 14.98 -13.89
N LYS A 87 3.29 15.77 -12.85
CA LYS A 87 4.13 16.89 -12.44
C LYS A 87 4.54 16.72 -11.00
N ALA A 88 5.71 17.22 -10.64
CA ALA A 88 6.19 17.22 -9.27
C ALA A 88 5.20 17.92 -8.33
N GLY A 89 4.76 17.23 -7.29
CA GLY A 89 3.84 17.73 -6.28
C GLY A 89 2.34 17.53 -6.57
N ASP A 90 1.98 16.85 -7.67
CA ASP A 90 0.57 16.55 -7.97
C ASP A 90 0.03 15.42 -7.05
N LEU A 91 0.88 14.44 -6.71
CA LEU A 91 0.54 13.30 -5.85
C LEU A 91 1.48 13.16 -4.65
N CYS A 92 2.76 13.39 -4.89
CA CYS A 92 3.84 13.13 -3.94
C CYS A 92 4.19 14.37 -3.14
N VAL A 93 4.56 14.21 -1.87
CA VAL A 93 4.82 15.32 -0.95
C VAL A 93 6.19 15.25 -0.26
N ALA A 94 6.93 14.14 -0.44
CA ALA A 94 8.23 13.95 0.21
C ALA A 94 9.33 14.85 -0.38
N GLU A 95 9.33 15.03 -1.69
CA GLU A 95 10.38 15.74 -2.42
C GLU A 95 9.78 16.72 -3.45
N LYS A 96 10.61 17.65 -3.94
CA LYS A 96 10.22 18.64 -4.97
C LYS A 96 10.47 18.17 -6.41
N GLN A 97 10.85 16.93 -6.60
CA GLN A 97 11.10 16.32 -7.90
C GLN A 97 9.91 15.41 -8.28
N ARG A 98 9.81 15.02 -9.54
CA ARG A 98 8.79 14.09 -10.01
C ARG A 98 8.98 12.72 -9.36
N GLY A 99 7.97 12.29 -8.62
CA GLY A 99 7.97 11.05 -7.85
C GLY A 99 6.90 10.05 -8.30
N ALA A 100 6.78 9.01 -7.51
CA ALA A 100 5.73 8.02 -7.58
C ALA A 100 5.26 7.65 -6.18
N VAL A 101 4.02 7.19 -6.04
CA VAL A 101 3.44 6.74 -4.78
C VAL A 101 3.02 5.28 -4.86
N ILE A 102 3.39 4.48 -3.87
CA ILE A 102 2.86 3.13 -3.67
C ILE A 102 1.50 3.26 -3.00
N TRP A 103 0.45 2.89 -3.72
CA TRP A 103 -0.91 2.82 -3.18
C TRP A 103 -1.17 1.49 -2.48
N HIS A 104 -0.72 0.39 -3.09
CA HIS A 104 -0.93 -0.94 -2.55
C HIS A 104 0.35 -1.77 -2.62
N LEU A 105 0.68 -2.43 -1.52
CA LEU A 105 1.63 -3.53 -1.47
C LEU A 105 1.07 -4.56 -0.50
N ALA A 106 0.73 -5.73 -1.02
CA ALA A 106 0.15 -6.79 -0.23
C ALA A 106 0.73 -8.16 -0.61
N VAL A 107 0.89 -9.03 0.38
CA VAL A 107 1.29 -10.43 0.21
C VAL A 107 0.44 -11.29 1.13
N LEU A 108 -0.17 -12.34 0.60
CA LEU A 108 -0.96 -13.29 1.38
C LEU A 108 -0.18 -13.79 2.59
N PRO A 109 -0.80 -13.91 3.78
CA PRO A 109 -0.12 -14.29 5.02
C PRO A 109 0.77 -15.53 4.90
N GLU A 110 0.28 -16.58 4.23
CA GLU A 110 0.99 -17.83 4.02
C GLU A 110 2.22 -17.72 3.09
N TYR A 111 2.31 -16.64 2.30
CA TYR A 111 3.44 -16.35 1.39
C TYR A 111 4.38 -15.27 1.92
N ARG A 112 4.11 -14.70 3.10
CA ARG A 112 5.02 -13.72 3.73
C ARG A 112 6.36 -14.35 4.06
N ARG A 113 7.40 -13.51 4.12
CA ARG A 113 8.81 -13.93 4.38
C ARG A 113 9.41 -14.84 3.31
N ASN A 114 8.79 -14.92 2.13
CA ASN A 114 9.25 -15.66 0.95
C ASN A 114 9.73 -14.73 -0.18
N HIS A 115 10.15 -13.52 0.15
CA HIS A 115 10.66 -12.50 -0.79
C HIS A 115 9.67 -12.03 -1.86
N VAL A 116 8.38 -12.34 -1.75
CA VAL A 116 7.37 -11.93 -2.74
C VAL A 116 7.30 -10.40 -2.88
N ALA A 117 7.27 -9.66 -1.75
CA ALA A 117 7.31 -8.20 -1.75
C ALA A 117 8.60 -7.66 -2.38
N ASP A 118 9.75 -8.33 -2.13
CA ASP A 118 11.04 -7.94 -2.71
C ASP A 118 11.04 -8.12 -4.23
N PHE A 119 10.46 -9.20 -4.74
CA PHE A 119 10.34 -9.43 -6.18
C PHE A 119 9.48 -8.37 -6.85
N LEU A 120 8.30 -8.07 -6.29
CA LEU A 120 7.40 -7.03 -6.77
C LEU A 120 8.09 -5.66 -6.79
N TRP A 121 8.70 -5.26 -5.66
CA TRP A 121 9.39 -3.98 -5.54
C TRP A 121 10.59 -3.86 -6.47
N ASN A 122 11.41 -4.90 -6.59
CA ASN A 122 12.55 -4.89 -7.49
C ASN A 122 12.15 -4.72 -8.95
N GLU A 123 11.01 -5.28 -9.35
CA GLU A 123 10.50 -5.07 -10.70
C GLU A 123 9.93 -3.67 -10.87
N ALA A 124 9.16 -3.18 -9.90
CA ALA A 124 8.65 -1.80 -9.92
C ALA A 124 9.80 -0.77 -10.00
N LYS A 125 10.86 -0.93 -9.20
CA LYS A 125 12.05 -0.05 -9.25
C LYS A 125 12.65 0.04 -10.64
N LYS A 126 12.81 -1.09 -11.35
CA LYS A 126 13.35 -1.08 -12.72
C LYS A 126 12.47 -0.28 -13.65
N GLN A 127 11.15 -0.44 -13.55
CA GLN A 127 10.22 0.30 -14.39
C GLN A 127 10.22 1.79 -14.05
N LEU A 128 10.31 2.16 -12.77
CA LEU A 128 10.46 3.55 -12.33
C LEU A 128 11.74 4.18 -12.88
N LEU A 129 12.88 3.46 -12.84
CA LEU A 129 14.13 3.91 -13.44
C LEU A 129 14.00 4.16 -14.95
N GLN A 130 13.39 3.22 -15.69
CA GLN A 130 13.14 3.37 -17.13
C GLN A 130 12.27 4.59 -17.44
N LYS A 131 11.30 4.90 -16.57
CA LYS A 131 10.41 6.07 -16.65
C LYS A 131 11.05 7.36 -16.10
N LYS A 132 12.33 7.30 -15.68
CA LYS A 132 13.10 8.43 -15.12
C LYS A 132 12.44 9.08 -13.90
N VAL A 133 11.75 8.29 -13.10
CA VAL A 133 11.21 8.72 -11.81
C VAL A 133 12.36 8.81 -10.81
N LYS A 134 12.39 9.88 -10.00
CA LYS A 134 13.52 10.19 -9.10
C LYS A 134 13.41 9.55 -7.74
N TYR A 135 12.19 9.47 -7.21
CA TYR A 135 11.93 8.86 -5.92
C TYR A 135 10.55 8.19 -5.88
N CYS A 136 10.36 7.36 -4.89
CA CYS A 136 9.08 6.73 -4.62
C CYS A 136 8.73 6.91 -3.15
N GLU A 137 7.48 7.25 -2.85
CA GLU A 137 6.98 7.38 -1.51
C GLU A 137 5.84 6.42 -1.21
N VAL A 138 5.57 6.23 0.07
CA VAL A 138 4.46 5.40 0.57
C VAL A 138 3.98 5.93 1.91
N TRP A 139 2.68 5.88 2.11
CA TRP A 139 2.04 6.13 3.38
C TRP A 139 1.69 4.79 4.05
N THR A 140 2.08 4.63 5.31
CA THR A 140 1.78 3.40 6.07
C THR A 140 1.48 3.70 7.53
N GLN A 141 0.64 2.87 8.13
CA GLN A 141 0.30 2.96 9.55
C GLN A 141 1.32 2.23 10.44
N GLU A 142 1.02 2.07 11.73
CA GLU A 142 1.93 1.51 12.74
C GLU A 142 2.17 -0.01 12.63
N ASP A 143 2.06 -0.60 11.45
CA ASP A 143 2.33 -2.02 11.19
C ASP A 143 3.83 -2.29 11.25
N GLU A 144 4.30 -2.97 12.31
CA GLU A 144 5.73 -3.19 12.54
C GLU A 144 6.41 -3.92 11.36
N ALA A 145 5.74 -4.93 10.80
CA ALA A 145 6.29 -5.73 9.71
C ALA A 145 6.46 -4.90 8.43
N ALA A 146 5.46 -4.09 8.09
CA ALA A 146 5.48 -3.21 6.93
C ALA A 146 6.54 -2.10 7.11
N ASN A 147 6.54 -1.41 8.25
CA ASN A 147 7.51 -0.35 8.56
C ASN A 147 8.95 -0.88 8.51
N ARG A 148 9.22 -2.05 9.09
CA ARG A 148 10.54 -2.70 9.03
C ARG A 148 10.93 -3.03 7.59
N TRP A 149 10.01 -3.54 6.78
CA TRP A 149 10.30 -3.88 5.40
C TRP A 149 10.67 -2.64 4.59
N TYR A 150 9.94 -1.53 4.71
CA TYR A 150 10.30 -0.27 4.04
C TYR A 150 11.70 0.21 4.41
N LEU A 151 12.05 0.17 5.69
CA LEU A 151 13.40 0.54 6.15
C LEU A 151 14.49 -0.36 5.54
N VAL A 152 14.26 -1.68 5.48
CA VAL A 152 15.19 -2.63 4.84
C VAL A 152 15.33 -2.37 3.33
N GLN A 153 14.25 -1.92 2.67
CA GLN A 153 14.30 -1.51 1.26
C GLN A 153 14.95 -0.14 1.03
N GLY A 154 15.45 0.51 2.08
CA GLY A 154 16.14 1.80 2.00
C GLY A 154 15.23 3.03 2.06
N PHE A 155 13.93 2.85 2.30
CA PHE A 155 13.03 3.97 2.53
C PHE A 155 13.40 4.70 3.83
N ARG A 156 13.24 6.02 3.83
CA ARG A 156 13.46 6.88 5.00
C ARG A 156 12.13 7.48 5.47
N ASN A 157 11.86 7.44 6.76
CA ASN A 157 10.68 8.12 7.32
C ASN A 157 10.86 9.64 7.27
N ILE A 158 9.90 10.33 6.68
CA ILE A 158 9.82 11.80 6.60
C ILE A 158 8.95 12.28 7.76
N LYS A 159 9.53 12.28 8.97
CA LYS A 159 8.82 12.46 10.25
C LYS A 159 7.95 13.71 10.31
N GLU A 160 8.40 14.81 9.70
CA GLU A 160 7.67 16.09 9.66
C GLU A 160 6.37 16.05 8.85
N LYS A 161 6.16 14.98 8.08
CA LYS A 161 4.94 14.73 7.31
C LYS A 161 4.01 13.72 7.98
N ASN A 162 4.46 13.04 9.05
CA ASN A 162 3.60 12.08 9.76
C ASN A 162 2.37 12.78 10.37
N TRP A 163 1.28 12.05 10.43
CA TRP A 163 0.03 12.51 11.05
C TRP A 163 -0.65 11.35 11.81
N LEU A 164 -1.65 11.66 12.63
CA LEU A 164 -2.42 10.68 13.37
C LEU A 164 -3.76 10.44 12.70
N ARG A 165 -4.09 9.18 12.41
CA ARG A 165 -5.44 8.75 12.05
C ARG A 165 -6.17 8.35 13.31
N CYS A 166 -7.21 9.09 13.65
CA CYS A 166 -7.97 8.95 14.89
C CYS A 166 -9.34 8.35 14.59
N TYR A 167 -9.80 7.46 15.46
CA TYR A 167 -11.07 6.74 15.34
C TYR A 167 -11.85 6.98 16.62
N ALA A 168 -13.00 7.64 16.52
CA ALA A 168 -13.89 7.94 17.62
C ALA A 168 -15.30 7.39 17.38
N ARG A 169 -15.96 6.95 18.45
CA ARG A 169 -17.38 6.58 18.39
C ARG A 169 -18.25 7.84 18.44
N PRO A 170 -19.45 7.81 17.85
CA PRO A 170 -20.34 8.99 17.82
C PRO A 170 -20.68 9.54 19.23
N SER A 171 -20.76 8.68 20.25
CA SER A 171 -21.02 9.07 21.64
C SER A 171 -19.85 9.87 22.25
N GLU A 172 -18.64 9.69 21.74
CA GLU A 172 -17.42 10.37 22.20
C GLU A 172 -17.13 11.61 21.35
N ALA A 173 -17.74 11.67 20.16
CA ALA A 173 -17.52 12.70 19.16
C ALA A 173 -18.61 13.80 19.14
N ASP A 174 -19.44 13.88 20.13
CA ASP A 174 -20.55 14.84 20.23
C ASP A 174 -20.08 16.30 20.03
N TRP A 175 -18.87 16.61 20.41
CA TRP A 175 -18.26 17.92 20.26
C TRP A 175 -17.75 18.25 18.83
N PHE A 176 -17.57 17.24 17.96
CA PHE A 176 -17.20 17.46 16.55
C PHE A 176 -18.44 17.83 15.68
N LEU A 177 -19.63 17.45 16.11
CA LEU A 177 -20.84 17.66 15.35
C LEU A 177 -21.49 18.97 15.79
N ASN A 178 -21.37 20.01 14.95
CA ASN A 178 -22.14 21.23 15.16
C ASN A 178 -23.62 20.92 14.89
N ARG A 179 -24.40 20.71 15.96
CA ARG A 179 -25.80 20.29 15.91
C ARG A 179 -26.78 21.37 15.44
N GLU A 180 -26.34 22.63 15.35
CA GLU A 180 -27.25 23.74 15.01
C GLU A 180 -27.78 23.61 13.57
N ASN A 181 -27.04 22.97 12.66
CA ASN A 181 -27.41 22.82 11.26
C ASN A 181 -27.68 21.36 10.83
N VAL A 182 -27.69 20.43 11.76
CA VAL A 182 -27.88 19.01 11.46
C VAL A 182 -29.18 18.55 12.13
N GLY A 183 -30.10 18.04 11.35
CA GLY A 183 -31.32 17.42 11.85
C GLY A 183 -31.01 16.07 12.53
N LYS A 184 -31.82 15.07 12.29
CA LYS A 184 -31.63 13.75 12.85
C LYS A 184 -30.51 12.99 12.09
N ILE A 185 -29.49 12.53 12.82
CA ILE A 185 -28.39 11.73 12.27
C ILE A 185 -28.75 10.25 12.40
N TYR A 186 -28.60 9.49 11.31
CA TYR A 186 -28.82 8.05 11.26
C TYR A 186 -27.54 7.35 10.78
N GLY A 187 -27.15 6.26 11.43
CA GLY A 187 -26.17 5.30 10.90
C GLY A 187 -24.71 5.76 10.95
N VAL A 188 -24.35 6.71 11.82
CA VAL A 188 -22.94 7.01 12.07
C VAL A 188 -22.41 6.00 13.08
N GLU A 189 -21.63 5.05 12.62
CA GLU A 189 -21.02 4.02 13.47
C GLU A 189 -19.63 4.44 13.96
N GLU A 190 -18.90 5.18 13.13
CA GLU A 190 -17.52 5.60 13.40
C GLU A 190 -17.21 6.94 12.74
N MET A 191 -16.36 7.74 13.37
CA MET A 191 -15.74 8.94 12.80
C MET A 191 -14.24 8.71 12.66
N ILE A 192 -13.70 8.95 11.47
CA ILE A 192 -12.28 8.88 11.18
C ILE A 192 -11.80 10.29 10.80
N PHE A 193 -10.77 10.78 11.46
CA PHE A 193 -10.23 12.12 11.24
C PHE A 193 -8.73 12.20 11.48
N GLU A 194 -8.12 13.27 11.00
CA GLU A 194 -6.68 13.49 11.05
C GLU A 194 -6.31 14.54 12.10
N VAL A 195 -5.22 14.29 12.81
CA VAL A 195 -4.68 15.23 13.82
C VAL A 195 -3.15 15.22 13.73
N THR A 196 -2.53 16.36 14.02
CA THR A 196 -1.07 16.45 14.11
C THR A 196 -0.54 15.62 15.27
N PRO A 197 0.64 14.98 15.16
CA PRO A 197 1.21 14.14 16.22
C PRO A 197 1.34 14.82 17.57
N SER A 198 1.57 16.15 17.60
CA SER A 198 1.68 16.93 18.83
C SER A 198 0.42 16.97 19.67
N ARG A 199 -0.75 16.63 19.10
CA ARG A 199 -2.04 16.62 19.81
C ARG A 199 -2.47 15.23 20.27
N ARG A 200 -1.59 14.22 20.20
CA ARG A 200 -1.91 12.83 20.54
C ARG A 200 -2.49 12.68 21.94
N GLU A 201 -1.88 13.32 22.94
CA GLU A 201 -2.34 13.25 24.34
C GLU A 201 -3.71 13.92 24.54
N GLU A 202 -3.93 15.07 23.91
CA GLU A 202 -5.19 15.81 23.95
C GLU A 202 -6.36 14.99 23.39
N ILE A 203 -6.13 14.28 22.27
CA ILE A 203 -7.18 13.55 21.56
C ILE A 203 -7.40 12.13 22.11
N ALA A 204 -6.48 11.60 22.91
CA ALA A 204 -6.49 10.20 23.34
C ALA A 204 -7.74 9.82 24.15
N GLU A 205 -8.30 10.75 24.92
CA GLU A 205 -9.52 10.50 25.71
C GLU A 205 -10.80 10.37 24.87
N TYR A 206 -10.79 10.88 23.61
CA TYR A 206 -11.94 10.90 22.70
C TYR A 206 -11.87 9.81 21.62
N CYS A 207 -10.80 9.05 21.56
CA CYS A 207 -10.56 8.08 20.50
C CYS A 207 -10.29 6.69 21.08
N TYR A 208 -11.02 5.70 20.58
CA TYR A 208 -10.77 4.30 20.96
C TYR A 208 -9.57 3.70 20.22
N ARG A 209 -9.12 4.34 19.12
CA ARG A 209 -7.94 3.96 18.33
C ARG A 209 -7.29 5.19 17.74
N ILE A 210 -5.95 5.21 17.75
CA ILE A 210 -5.13 6.25 17.13
C ILE A 210 -3.92 5.56 16.49
N ASP A 211 -3.81 5.64 15.19
CA ASP A 211 -2.66 5.15 14.43
C ASP A 211 -1.80 6.33 13.93
N GLU A 212 -0.51 6.25 14.08
CA GLU A 212 0.40 7.16 13.40
C GLU A 212 0.58 6.73 11.95
N VAL A 213 0.23 7.60 11.03
CA VAL A 213 0.47 7.43 9.60
C VAL A 213 1.80 8.06 9.25
N ARG A 214 2.71 7.26 8.71
CA ARG A 214 4.09 7.62 8.43
C ARG A 214 4.32 7.71 6.93
N LEU A 215 4.95 8.79 6.51
CA LEU A 215 5.46 8.92 5.15
C LEU A 215 6.87 8.34 5.07
N TYR A 216 7.08 7.43 4.14
CA TYR A 216 8.39 6.92 3.76
C TYR A 216 8.71 7.30 2.32
N ALA A 217 9.97 7.62 2.05
CA ALA A 217 10.45 7.90 0.70
C ALA A 217 11.82 7.28 0.45
N VAL A 218 12.09 6.90 -0.79
CA VAL A 218 13.36 6.33 -1.26
C VAL A 218 13.74 6.92 -2.62
N GLU A 219 15.01 7.23 -2.81
CA GLU A 219 15.55 7.58 -4.11
C GLU A 219 15.62 6.35 -5.01
N VAL A 220 15.12 6.46 -6.24
CA VAL A 220 15.03 5.32 -7.17
C VAL A 220 16.37 5.06 -7.85
N ASP A 221 17.22 6.06 -8.01
CA ASP A 221 18.52 5.99 -8.69
C ASP A 221 19.71 5.63 -7.76
N SER A 222 19.50 5.53 -6.44
CA SER A 222 20.58 5.24 -5.47
C SER A 222 21.02 3.78 -5.40
N PHE A 223 20.55 2.91 -6.31
CA PHE A 223 20.76 1.46 -6.28
C PHE A 223 21.45 0.89 -7.54
N LEU A 224 22.20 1.70 -8.28
CA LEU A 224 23.06 1.26 -9.38
C LEU A 224 24.47 0.97 -8.90
#